data_275bb7354c8235dc7feb61d57f03ef80
#
_entry.id   275bb7354c8235dc7feb61d57f03ef80
#
_cell.length_a   1.000
_cell.length_b   1.000
_cell.length_c   1.000
_cell.angle_alpha   90.00
_cell.angle_beta   90.00
_cell.angle_gamma   90.00
#
_symmetry.space_group_name_H-M   'P 1'
#
loop_
_entity.id
_entity.type
_entity.pdbx_description
1 polymer ?
#
loop_
_entity_poly.entity_id
_entity_poly.type
_entity_poly.pdbx_seq_one_letter_code
_entity_poly.pdbx_strand_id
1 'polypeptide(L)'
;YEAMVSVVRTQTEDYSDSVIKQVIDFMARLKSKAIGSDDDEYVKEKSLDFCKKQKLKEAILKSVDLLQSQNFEEIQKVVNEAMNLGADNNHGHDYHEDVLDRFEMKMRNPVSTGWDEIDDITHGGMGKRELGVVVAPTGAGKSMALVHLGAYALIKGKTVVHYTLELADTVVGQRYDSCITGIDLKDLMSRQDSIVETVKLVRGQLIIKEYPTKSASTRTILTHLEKLKQKGVKVDMVIVDYADLLKPTASGFKTQELRHSLGNTYEELRGIGQAWDIPIWTASQTNRSGLNAEVITMEAISEAFSKCFVADFICTISRTIEDKGQNKGRMFVAKNRNGIDGIIYPMEINTAKVHLRVLPPDEHSTIDSVVMKTKQEQDEHLRQKYKKFKAERSAKATQAENTNETKRAIAIREKADDKRKDNEQQKSFKQGLKDLRQKLDKEKAVS
;
A
#
# COMPACT_ATOMS: atom_id res chain seq x y z
N TYR A 1 17.00 -6.30 -37.10
CA TYR A 1 18.23 -6.61 -37.81
C TYR A 1 18.32 -5.86 -39.13
N GLU A 2 17.35 -6.00 -40.03
CA GLU A 2 17.36 -5.36 -41.36
C GLU A 2 17.37 -3.80 -41.25
N ALA A 3 16.61 -3.23 -40.33
CA ALA A 3 16.65 -1.81 -40.06
C ALA A 3 18.02 -1.34 -39.55
N MET A 4 18.68 -2.11 -38.66
CA MET A 4 20.05 -1.79 -38.21
C MET A 4 21.07 -1.91 -39.33
N VAL A 5 20.97 -2.90 -40.19
CA VAL A 5 21.86 -3.04 -41.36
C VAL A 5 21.68 -1.87 -42.32
N SER A 6 20.43 -1.40 -42.55
CA SER A 6 20.14 -0.20 -43.34
C SER A 6 20.75 1.06 -42.75
N VAL A 7 20.60 1.27 -41.43
CA VAL A 7 21.20 2.42 -40.71
C VAL A 7 22.73 2.39 -40.78
N VAL A 8 23.33 1.22 -40.57
CA VAL A 8 24.81 1.07 -40.70
C VAL A 8 25.25 1.42 -42.09
N ARG A 9 24.57 0.95 -43.15
CA ARG A 9 24.93 1.28 -44.54
C ARG A 9 24.81 2.76 -44.85
N THR A 10 23.82 3.46 -44.33
CA THR A 10 23.62 4.88 -44.57
C THR A 10 24.57 5.79 -43.79
N GLN A 11 25.06 5.32 -42.64
CA GLN A 11 25.95 6.11 -41.75
C GLN A 11 27.44 5.76 -41.91
N THR A 12 27.79 4.83 -42.78
CA THR A 12 29.18 4.38 -42.97
C THR A 12 29.78 4.79 -44.30
N GLU A 13 29.20 5.79 -44.99
CA GLU A 13 29.74 6.34 -46.24
C GLU A 13 31.17 6.88 -46.07
N ASP A 14 31.57 7.28 -44.88
CA ASP A 14 32.89 7.82 -44.57
C ASP A 14 33.90 6.77 -44.04
N TYR A 15 33.53 5.48 -43.96
CA TYR A 15 34.39 4.43 -43.40
C TYR A 15 34.92 3.47 -44.47
N SER A 16 36.08 2.88 -44.24
CA SER A 16 36.67 1.92 -45.17
C SER A 16 35.81 0.62 -45.27
N ASP A 17 35.73 0.01 -46.46
CA ASP A 17 35.02 -1.23 -46.69
C ASP A 17 35.35 -2.36 -45.70
N SER A 18 36.57 -2.36 -45.17
CA SER A 18 37.05 -3.31 -44.15
C SER A 18 36.29 -3.15 -42.84
N VAL A 19 36.04 -1.89 -42.40
CA VAL A 19 35.31 -1.62 -41.18
C VAL A 19 33.83 -1.95 -41.36
N ILE A 20 33.23 -1.60 -42.49
CA ILE A 20 31.85 -1.92 -42.83
C ILE A 20 31.61 -3.44 -42.77
N LYS A 21 32.53 -4.21 -43.37
CA LYS A 21 32.47 -5.68 -43.36
C LYS A 21 32.57 -6.27 -41.95
N GLN A 22 33.48 -5.75 -41.10
CA GLN A 22 33.60 -6.18 -39.70
C GLN A 22 32.33 -5.92 -38.90
N VAL A 23 31.67 -4.77 -39.10
CA VAL A 23 30.41 -4.43 -38.41
C VAL A 23 29.28 -5.36 -38.90
N ILE A 24 29.19 -5.63 -40.20
CA ILE A 24 28.19 -6.56 -40.74
C ILE A 24 28.39 -7.98 -40.21
N ASP A 25 29.64 -8.46 -40.18
CA ASP A 25 29.99 -9.80 -39.65
C ASP A 25 29.70 -9.91 -38.15
N PHE A 26 29.94 -8.83 -37.38
CA PHE A 26 29.57 -8.78 -35.98
C PHE A 26 28.07 -8.85 -35.78
N MET A 27 27.29 -8.09 -36.55
CA MET A 27 25.83 -8.11 -36.50
C MET A 27 25.24 -9.47 -36.93
N ALA A 28 25.86 -10.15 -37.91
CA ALA A 28 25.45 -11.50 -38.30
C ALA A 28 25.68 -12.52 -37.15
N ARG A 29 26.76 -12.37 -36.40
CA ARG A 29 27.03 -13.22 -35.21
C ARG A 29 26.04 -12.93 -34.08
N LEU A 30 25.60 -11.67 -33.89
CA LEU A 30 24.56 -11.35 -32.93
C LEU A 30 23.22 -11.97 -33.32
N LYS A 31 22.86 -11.96 -34.59
CA LYS A 31 21.64 -12.62 -35.10
C LYS A 31 21.63 -14.14 -34.89
N SER A 32 22.80 -14.80 -34.98
CA SER A 32 22.92 -16.24 -34.80
C SER A 32 22.83 -16.72 -33.34
N LYS A 33 23.05 -15.82 -32.36
CA LYS A 33 22.78 -16.07 -30.94
C LYS A 33 21.32 -15.77 -30.71
N ALA A 34 20.51 -16.79 -30.56
CA ALA A 34 19.12 -16.66 -30.14
C ALA A 34 19.10 -16.03 -28.74
N ILE A 35 18.92 -14.71 -28.69
CA ILE A 35 18.70 -13.94 -27.45
C ILE A 35 17.22 -14.08 -27.13
N GLY A 36 16.89 -14.54 -25.94
CA GLY A 36 15.49 -14.64 -25.50
C GLY A 36 14.84 -13.27 -25.44
N SER A 37 13.53 -13.20 -25.60
CA SER A 37 12.75 -11.95 -25.61
C SER A 37 12.90 -11.10 -24.36
N ASP A 38 13.36 -11.65 -23.24
CA ASP A 38 13.54 -10.94 -21.96
C ASP A 38 14.81 -10.08 -21.92
N ASP A 39 15.78 -10.33 -22.80
CA ASP A 39 17.00 -9.53 -22.91
C ASP A 39 16.82 -8.29 -23.79
N ASP A 40 15.74 -8.22 -24.58
CA ASP A 40 15.51 -7.14 -25.56
C ASP A 40 15.39 -5.76 -24.89
N GLU A 41 14.73 -5.68 -23.75
CA GLU A 41 14.51 -4.41 -23.02
C GLU A 41 15.79 -3.92 -22.35
N TYR A 42 16.59 -4.85 -21.77
CA TYR A 42 17.89 -4.54 -21.20
C TYR A 42 18.89 -4.09 -22.27
N VAL A 43 18.91 -4.81 -23.42
CA VAL A 43 19.78 -4.46 -24.54
C VAL A 43 19.37 -3.11 -25.15
N LYS A 44 18.07 -2.81 -25.26
CA LYS A 44 17.56 -1.50 -25.69
C LYS A 44 18.01 -0.39 -24.74
N GLU A 45 17.84 -0.58 -23.43
CA GLU A 45 18.22 0.41 -22.40
C GLU A 45 19.73 0.69 -22.47
N LYS A 46 20.57 -0.34 -22.50
CA LYS A 46 22.02 -0.21 -22.54
C LYS A 46 22.51 0.37 -23.87
N SER A 47 21.89 -0.02 -24.98
CA SER A 47 22.19 0.54 -26.28
C SER A 47 21.82 2.02 -26.36
N LEU A 48 20.66 2.39 -25.81
CA LEU A 48 20.20 3.77 -25.74
C LEU A 48 21.13 4.63 -24.87
N ASP A 49 21.55 4.10 -23.71
CA ASP A 49 22.51 4.76 -22.80
C ASP A 49 23.86 5.00 -23.49
N PHE A 50 24.33 4.01 -24.26
CA PHE A 50 25.54 4.14 -25.05
C PHE A 50 25.38 5.21 -26.14
N CYS A 51 24.27 5.19 -26.90
CA CYS A 51 23.98 6.16 -27.93
C CYS A 51 23.87 7.60 -27.36
N LYS A 52 23.21 7.78 -26.20
CA LYS A 52 23.14 9.05 -25.49
C LYS A 52 24.52 9.58 -25.14
N LYS A 53 25.38 8.74 -24.57
CA LYS A 53 26.75 9.10 -24.20
C LYS A 53 27.58 9.50 -25.41
N GLN A 54 27.47 8.78 -26.53
CA GLN A 54 28.20 9.10 -27.76
C GLN A 54 27.70 10.40 -28.39
N LYS A 55 26.39 10.59 -28.49
CA LYS A 55 25.79 11.84 -29.01
C LYS A 55 26.14 13.05 -28.15
N LEU A 56 26.11 12.91 -26.82
CA LEU A 56 26.51 13.99 -25.93
C LEU A 56 28.00 14.33 -26.09
N LYS A 57 28.87 13.32 -26.25
CA LYS A 57 30.28 13.53 -26.54
C LYS A 57 30.49 14.27 -27.86
N GLU A 58 29.81 13.86 -28.93
CA GLU A 58 29.84 14.55 -30.22
C GLU A 58 29.32 15.99 -30.11
N ALA A 59 28.22 16.21 -29.39
CA ALA A 59 27.64 17.53 -29.15
C ALA A 59 28.61 18.47 -28.42
N ILE A 60 29.31 17.95 -27.39
CA ILE A 60 30.33 18.71 -26.64
C ILE A 60 31.49 19.08 -27.56
N LEU A 61 32.04 18.14 -28.35
CA LEU A 61 33.13 18.40 -29.27
C LEU A 61 32.73 19.45 -30.30
N LYS A 62 31.57 19.32 -30.92
CA LYS A 62 31.02 20.31 -31.89
C LYS A 62 30.78 21.67 -31.24
N SER A 63 30.38 21.68 -29.97
CA SER A 63 30.18 22.93 -29.21
C SER A 63 31.48 23.70 -29.01
N VAL A 64 32.68 23.06 -28.97
CA VAL A 64 33.97 23.71 -28.87
C VAL A 64 34.25 24.54 -30.14
N ASP A 65 33.98 23.98 -31.31
CA ASP A 65 34.16 24.67 -32.60
C ASP A 65 33.17 25.83 -32.75
N LEU A 66 31.90 25.61 -32.33
CA LEU A 66 30.84 26.64 -32.37
C LEU A 66 31.11 27.78 -31.36
N LEU A 67 31.81 27.53 -30.27
CA LEU A 67 32.23 28.54 -29.30
C LEU A 67 33.23 29.53 -29.90
N GLN A 68 34.15 29.04 -30.76
CA GLN A 68 35.08 29.91 -31.49
C GLN A 68 34.37 30.84 -32.46
N SER A 69 33.25 30.41 -33.04
CA SER A 69 32.40 31.20 -33.93
C SER A 69 31.32 32.02 -33.21
N GLN A 70 31.30 31.99 -31.85
CA GLN A 70 30.31 32.69 -31.00
C GLN A 70 28.83 32.34 -31.33
N ASN A 71 28.57 31.16 -31.89
CA ASN A 71 27.21 30.71 -32.24
C ASN A 71 26.53 29.95 -31.11
N PHE A 72 26.05 30.69 -30.09
CA PHE A 72 25.47 30.12 -28.86
C PHE A 72 24.12 29.45 -29.13
N GLU A 73 23.34 29.88 -30.08
CA GLU A 73 22.04 29.27 -30.43
C GLU A 73 22.21 27.84 -30.99
N GLU A 74 23.20 27.66 -31.86
CA GLU A 74 23.49 26.33 -32.43
C GLU A 74 24.09 25.38 -31.37
N ILE A 75 24.89 25.91 -30.42
CA ILE A 75 25.37 25.13 -29.27
C ILE A 75 24.19 24.59 -28.46
N GLN A 76 23.23 25.47 -28.10
CA GLN A 76 22.04 25.07 -27.33
C GLN A 76 21.24 24.00 -28.07
N LYS A 77 21.05 24.15 -29.38
CA LYS A 77 20.32 23.21 -30.22
C LYS A 77 21.00 21.85 -30.26
N VAL A 78 22.28 21.76 -30.55
CA VAL A 78 23.06 20.51 -30.65
C VAL A 78 23.11 19.77 -29.31
N VAL A 79 23.26 20.49 -28.18
CA VAL A 79 23.24 19.89 -26.85
C VAL A 79 21.84 19.39 -26.49
N ASN A 80 20.79 20.16 -26.77
CA ASN A 80 19.42 19.73 -26.51
C ASN A 80 19.03 18.51 -27.37
N GLU A 81 19.43 18.45 -28.65
CA GLU A 81 19.21 17.27 -29.49
C GLU A 81 19.90 16.03 -28.92
N ALA A 82 21.12 16.17 -28.43
CA ALA A 82 21.85 15.06 -27.81
C ALA A 82 21.24 14.61 -26.47
N MET A 83 20.71 15.52 -25.67
CA MET A 83 20.02 15.21 -24.40
C MET A 83 18.64 14.58 -24.62
N ASN A 84 17.94 15.00 -25.67
CA ASN A 84 16.63 14.48 -26.04
C ASN A 84 16.68 13.16 -26.81
N LEU A 85 17.87 12.65 -27.15
CA LEU A 85 18.00 11.35 -27.81
C LEU A 85 17.46 10.26 -26.90
N GLY A 86 16.37 9.61 -27.32
CA GLY A 86 15.67 8.59 -26.54
C GLY A 86 14.98 9.16 -25.30
N ALA A 87 14.66 10.43 -25.25
CA ALA A 87 13.55 10.92 -24.45
C ALA A 87 12.31 10.15 -24.90
N ASP A 88 11.57 9.70 -23.90
CA ASP A 88 10.35 8.91 -24.12
C ASP A 88 9.47 9.66 -25.13
N ASN A 89 9.32 9.14 -26.33
CA ASN A 89 8.45 9.73 -27.37
C ASN A 89 6.96 9.53 -27.01
N ASN A 90 6.70 9.06 -25.80
CA ASN A 90 5.35 8.94 -25.27
C ASN A 90 4.83 10.34 -24.95
N HIS A 91 4.21 10.98 -25.92
CA HIS A 91 3.54 12.28 -25.77
C HIS A 91 2.25 12.19 -24.93
N GLY A 92 2.01 11.05 -24.31
CA GLY A 92 0.77 10.75 -23.59
C GLY A 92 -0.26 10.06 -24.49
N HIS A 93 -1.46 9.91 -23.97
CA HIS A 93 -2.59 9.31 -24.67
C HIS A 93 -3.44 10.41 -25.29
N ASP A 94 -3.52 10.46 -26.62
CA ASP A 94 -4.40 11.40 -27.31
C ASP A 94 -5.86 10.95 -27.19
N TYR A 95 -6.70 11.81 -26.63
CA TYR A 95 -8.08 11.45 -26.33
C TYR A 95 -8.90 11.10 -27.59
N HIS A 96 -8.62 11.71 -28.71
CA HIS A 96 -9.36 11.53 -29.97
C HIS A 96 -8.73 10.45 -30.87
N GLU A 97 -7.39 10.42 -30.95
CA GLU A 97 -6.68 9.51 -31.84
C GLU A 97 -6.61 8.09 -31.27
N ASP A 98 -6.41 7.95 -29.95
CA ASP A 98 -6.23 6.66 -29.29
C ASP A 98 -7.55 6.08 -28.71
N VAL A 99 -8.70 6.41 -29.34
CA VAL A 99 -10.03 5.93 -28.86
C VAL A 99 -10.08 4.41 -28.78
N LEU A 100 -9.60 3.72 -29.79
CA LEU A 100 -9.66 2.25 -29.86
C LEU A 100 -8.72 1.62 -28.84
N ASP A 101 -7.55 2.21 -28.58
CA ASP A 101 -6.59 1.73 -27.57
C ASP A 101 -7.19 1.70 -26.18
N ARG A 102 -8.13 2.59 -25.88
CA ARG A 102 -8.84 2.57 -24.59
C ARG A 102 -9.78 1.39 -24.45
N PHE A 103 -10.35 0.89 -25.54
CA PHE A 103 -11.22 -0.29 -25.54
C PHE A 103 -10.45 -1.58 -25.70
N GLU A 104 -9.25 -1.54 -26.29
CA GLU A 104 -8.26 -2.63 -26.28
C GLU A 104 -7.57 -2.75 -24.92
N MET A 105 -8.01 -1.96 -23.90
CA MET A 105 -7.44 -1.96 -22.58
C MET A 105 -7.15 -3.41 -22.16
N LYS A 106 -5.88 -3.72 -22.06
CA LYS A 106 -5.36 -4.92 -21.41
C LYS A 106 -6.17 -5.12 -20.16
N MET A 107 -7.01 -6.14 -20.12
CA MET A 107 -7.86 -6.44 -18.98
C MET A 107 -7.05 -6.21 -17.72
N ARG A 108 -7.60 -5.53 -16.74
CA ARG A 108 -6.96 -5.19 -15.45
C ARG A 108 -6.22 -6.40 -14.85
N ASN A 109 -6.55 -7.61 -15.30
CA ASN A 109 -5.97 -8.90 -14.91
C ASN A 109 -5.70 -8.98 -13.41
N PRO A 110 -6.77 -8.85 -12.59
CA PRO A 110 -6.64 -8.75 -11.15
C PRO A 110 -6.15 -10.06 -10.54
N VAL A 111 -5.46 -9.96 -9.43
CA VAL A 111 -5.15 -11.08 -8.54
C VAL A 111 -6.24 -11.13 -7.48
N SER A 112 -7.00 -12.23 -7.46
CA SER A 112 -8.07 -12.46 -6.48
C SER A 112 -7.55 -12.34 -5.06
N THR A 113 -8.35 -11.72 -4.19
CA THR A 113 -8.06 -11.63 -2.75
C THR A 113 -8.35 -12.94 -2.02
N GLY A 114 -9.16 -13.82 -2.62
CA GLY A 114 -9.70 -15.01 -1.98
C GLY A 114 -10.89 -14.72 -1.05
N TRP A 115 -11.39 -13.51 -1.07
CA TRP A 115 -12.63 -13.08 -0.42
C TRP A 115 -13.62 -12.66 -1.51
N ASP A 116 -14.61 -13.50 -1.75
CA ASP A 116 -15.55 -13.32 -2.86
C ASP A 116 -16.24 -11.95 -2.80
N GLU A 117 -16.66 -11.51 -1.62
CA GLU A 117 -17.31 -10.22 -1.40
C GLU A 117 -16.39 -9.03 -1.72
N ILE A 118 -15.09 -9.17 -1.49
CA ILE A 118 -14.10 -8.15 -1.82
C ILE A 118 -13.76 -8.19 -3.30
N ASP A 119 -13.65 -9.38 -3.86
CA ASP A 119 -13.40 -9.55 -5.29
C ASP A 119 -14.56 -8.98 -6.13
N ASP A 120 -15.80 -9.10 -5.66
CA ASP A 120 -16.97 -8.51 -6.32
C ASP A 120 -16.87 -6.99 -6.39
N ILE A 121 -16.59 -6.30 -5.28
CA ILE A 121 -16.51 -4.83 -5.25
C ILE A 121 -15.22 -4.27 -5.86
N THR A 122 -14.21 -5.12 -6.06
CA THR A 122 -12.95 -4.78 -6.70
C THR A 122 -12.83 -5.32 -8.12
N HIS A 123 -13.90 -5.88 -8.69
CA HIS A 123 -13.93 -6.47 -10.02
C HIS A 123 -12.86 -7.55 -10.24
N GLY A 124 -12.79 -8.50 -9.29
CA GLY A 124 -11.93 -9.68 -9.33
C GLY A 124 -10.66 -9.61 -8.51
N GLY A 125 -10.52 -8.63 -7.60
CA GLY A 125 -9.37 -8.48 -6.72
C GLY A 125 -8.48 -7.29 -7.05
N MET A 126 -7.20 -7.35 -6.66
CA MET A 126 -6.22 -6.27 -6.91
C MET A 126 -5.66 -6.33 -8.31
N GLY A 127 -5.84 -5.27 -9.05
CA GLY A 127 -5.30 -5.13 -10.40
C GLY A 127 -3.81 -4.82 -10.40
N LYS A 128 -3.22 -4.95 -11.57
CA LYS A 128 -1.85 -4.51 -11.82
C LYS A 128 -1.70 -3.01 -11.48
N ARG A 129 -0.50 -2.64 -10.97
CA ARG A 129 -0.13 -1.25 -10.64
C ARG A 129 -0.91 -0.66 -9.46
N GLU A 130 -1.65 -1.48 -8.72
CA GLU A 130 -2.44 -1.07 -7.57
C GLU A 130 -1.74 -1.41 -6.26
N LEU A 131 -1.95 -0.55 -5.26
CA LEU A 131 -1.49 -0.73 -3.89
C LEU A 131 -2.67 -1.00 -2.97
N GLY A 132 -2.69 -2.17 -2.32
CA GLY A 132 -3.64 -2.54 -1.29
C GLY A 132 -3.02 -2.41 0.11
N VAL A 133 -3.80 -1.93 1.07
CA VAL A 133 -3.35 -1.77 2.46
C VAL A 133 -4.37 -2.37 3.42
N VAL A 134 -3.88 -3.29 4.26
CA VAL A 134 -4.64 -3.85 5.39
C VAL A 134 -4.27 -3.09 6.66
N VAL A 135 -5.23 -2.41 7.26
CA VAL A 135 -5.02 -1.64 8.49
C VAL A 135 -5.65 -2.37 9.67
N ALA A 136 -4.87 -2.64 10.71
CA ALA A 136 -5.41 -3.30 11.89
C ALA A 136 -4.58 -3.03 13.15
N PRO A 137 -5.15 -3.14 14.35
CA PRO A 137 -4.40 -3.09 15.60
C PRO A 137 -3.49 -4.31 15.76
N THR A 138 -2.58 -4.23 16.71
CA THR A 138 -1.73 -5.37 17.07
C THR A 138 -2.59 -6.57 17.50
N GLY A 139 -2.28 -7.75 16.95
CA GLY A 139 -3.00 -9.00 17.30
C GLY A 139 -4.40 -9.14 16.68
N ALA A 140 -4.82 -8.24 15.75
CA ALA A 140 -6.08 -8.38 15.03
C ALA A 140 -5.98 -9.25 13.76
N GLY A 141 -4.76 -9.59 13.30
CA GLY A 141 -4.58 -10.51 12.18
C GLY A 141 -3.98 -9.91 10.90
N LYS A 142 -3.29 -8.74 10.96
CA LYS A 142 -2.64 -8.10 9.79
C LYS A 142 -1.81 -9.06 8.94
N SER A 143 -0.77 -9.64 9.57
CA SER A 143 0.14 -10.58 8.88
C SER A 143 -0.57 -11.83 8.39
N MET A 144 -1.63 -12.27 9.09
CA MET A 144 -2.44 -13.40 8.64
C MET A 144 -3.26 -13.05 7.41
N ALA A 145 -3.80 -11.84 7.33
CA ALA A 145 -4.49 -11.35 6.13
C ALA A 145 -3.54 -11.28 4.93
N LEU A 146 -2.32 -10.79 5.11
CA LEU A 146 -1.31 -10.76 4.06
C LEU A 146 -0.92 -12.17 3.60
N VAL A 147 -0.77 -13.13 4.53
CA VAL A 147 -0.53 -14.55 4.19
C VAL A 147 -1.72 -15.14 3.44
N HIS A 148 -2.96 -14.87 3.86
CA HIS A 148 -4.17 -15.31 3.17
C HIS A 148 -4.19 -14.83 1.71
N LEU A 149 -3.97 -13.53 1.47
CA LEU A 149 -3.90 -12.95 0.12
C LEU A 149 -2.83 -13.65 -0.73
N GLY A 150 -1.65 -13.88 -0.16
CA GLY A 150 -0.56 -14.60 -0.83
C GLY A 150 -0.90 -16.06 -1.12
N ALA A 151 -1.50 -16.76 -0.18
CA ALA A 151 -1.87 -18.17 -0.32
C ALA A 151 -2.91 -18.37 -1.44
N TYR A 152 -3.91 -17.49 -1.52
CA TYR A 152 -4.89 -17.54 -2.61
C TYR A 152 -4.27 -17.24 -3.98
N ALA A 153 -3.35 -16.27 -4.05
CA ALA A 153 -2.61 -16.02 -5.29
C ALA A 153 -1.81 -17.27 -5.73
N LEU A 154 -1.15 -17.97 -4.80
CA LEU A 154 -0.44 -19.21 -5.09
C LEU A 154 -1.36 -20.31 -5.60
N ILE A 155 -2.52 -20.52 -4.97
CA ILE A 155 -3.53 -21.50 -5.41
C ILE A 155 -3.97 -21.20 -6.85
N LYS A 156 -4.06 -19.92 -7.22
CA LYS A 156 -4.38 -19.47 -8.58
C LYS A 156 -3.16 -19.52 -9.55
N GLY A 157 -2.04 -20.09 -9.13
CA GLY A 157 -0.85 -20.29 -9.96
C GLY A 157 0.01 -19.04 -10.14
N LYS A 158 -0.11 -18.04 -9.27
CA LYS A 158 0.67 -16.79 -9.32
C LYS A 158 2.00 -16.93 -8.60
N THR A 159 3.00 -16.16 -9.04
CA THR A 159 4.28 -16.03 -8.34
C THR A 159 4.21 -14.86 -7.36
N VAL A 160 4.36 -15.15 -6.08
CA VAL A 160 4.29 -14.19 -4.98
C VAL A 160 5.65 -14.00 -4.34
N VAL A 161 6.07 -12.75 -4.15
CA VAL A 161 7.24 -12.40 -3.32
C VAL A 161 6.74 -11.75 -2.05
N HIS A 162 6.98 -12.40 -0.90
CA HIS A 162 6.59 -11.93 0.42
C HIS A 162 7.83 -11.44 1.18
N TYR A 163 7.92 -10.13 1.38
CA TYR A 163 8.93 -9.53 2.24
C TYR A 163 8.41 -9.43 3.67
N THR A 164 9.12 -10.06 4.61
CA THR A 164 8.82 -9.96 6.04
C THR A 164 9.88 -9.12 6.75
N LEU A 165 9.42 -8.19 7.59
CA LEU A 165 10.25 -7.25 8.36
C LEU A 165 10.04 -7.40 9.87
N GLU A 166 9.09 -8.25 10.28
CA GLU A 166 8.72 -8.48 11.67
C GLU A 166 8.95 -9.94 12.09
N LEU A 167 8.67 -10.89 11.20
CA LEU A 167 8.72 -12.32 11.50
C LEU A 167 9.81 -13.00 10.68
N ALA A 168 10.37 -14.10 11.23
CA ALA A 168 11.26 -14.96 10.47
C ALA A 168 10.56 -15.57 9.24
N ASP A 169 11.30 -15.77 8.16
CA ASP A 169 10.81 -16.36 6.91
C ASP A 169 10.18 -17.74 7.12
N THR A 170 10.78 -18.57 7.99
CA THR A 170 10.26 -19.89 8.37
C THR A 170 8.91 -19.82 9.06
N VAL A 171 8.69 -18.81 9.94
CA VAL A 171 7.41 -18.60 10.63
C VAL A 171 6.33 -18.16 9.61
N VAL A 172 6.70 -17.30 8.66
CA VAL A 172 5.80 -16.91 7.58
C VAL A 172 5.48 -18.13 6.71
N GLY A 173 6.49 -18.96 6.37
CA GLY A 173 6.29 -20.22 5.64
C GLY A 173 5.29 -21.15 6.34
N GLN A 174 5.44 -21.39 7.64
CA GLN A 174 4.49 -22.18 8.42
C GLN A 174 3.06 -21.63 8.39
N ARG A 175 2.89 -20.32 8.35
CA ARG A 175 1.56 -19.71 8.19
C ARG A 175 0.96 -19.96 6.80
N TYR A 176 1.78 -19.96 5.75
CA TYR A 176 1.34 -20.37 4.42
C TYR A 176 0.94 -21.85 4.40
N ASP A 177 1.75 -22.72 5.02
CA ASP A 177 1.44 -24.15 5.13
C ASP A 177 0.09 -24.36 5.81
N SER A 178 -0.13 -23.71 6.96
CA SER A 178 -1.39 -23.78 7.71
C SER A 178 -2.57 -23.24 6.91
N CYS A 179 -2.40 -22.10 6.23
CA CYS A 179 -3.45 -21.46 5.41
C CYS A 179 -3.86 -22.34 4.23
N ILE A 180 -2.89 -22.95 3.54
CA ILE A 180 -3.13 -23.76 2.34
C ILE A 180 -3.68 -25.15 2.69
N THR A 181 -3.15 -25.76 3.75
CA THR A 181 -3.53 -27.14 4.13
C THR A 181 -4.73 -27.21 5.08
N GLY A 182 -5.06 -26.11 5.78
CA GLY A 182 -6.07 -26.06 6.84
C GLY A 182 -5.65 -26.79 8.12
N ILE A 183 -4.37 -27.19 8.26
CA ILE A 183 -3.81 -27.80 9.45
C ILE A 183 -3.50 -26.72 10.49
N ASP A 184 -3.81 -26.94 11.76
CA ASP A 184 -3.50 -26.00 12.83
C ASP A 184 -1.98 -25.79 12.95
N LEU A 185 -1.55 -24.54 13.20
CA LEU A 185 -0.12 -24.19 13.35
C LEU A 185 0.62 -25.07 14.36
N LYS A 186 -0.05 -25.48 15.45
CA LYS A 186 0.52 -26.37 16.49
C LYS A 186 0.76 -27.79 15.99
N ASP A 187 0.01 -28.24 14.97
CA ASP A 187 0.02 -29.62 14.48
C ASP A 187 0.89 -29.79 13.21
N LEU A 188 1.46 -28.70 12.67
CA LEU A 188 2.28 -28.74 11.44
C LEU A 188 3.45 -29.71 11.55
N MET A 189 4.16 -29.69 12.69
CA MET A 189 5.34 -30.55 12.91
C MET A 189 4.99 -32.05 12.91
N SER A 190 3.78 -32.42 13.30
CA SER A 190 3.32 -33.81 13.33
C SER A 190 2.75 -34.29 11.99
N ARG A 191 2.52 -33.39 11.04
CA ARG A 191 1.87 -33.66 9.73
C ARG A 191 2.73 -33.25 8.53
N GLN A 192 4.05 -33.31 8.64
CA GLN A 192 5.00 -32.86 7.63
C GLN A 192 4.76 -33.50 6.27
N ASP A 193 4.54 -34.83 6.22
CA ASP A 193 4.33 -35.55 4.96
C ASP A 193 3.11 -35.03 4.18
N SER A 194 1.99 -34.85 4.89
CA SER A 194 0.76 -34.31 4.30
C SER A 194 0.94 -32.87 3.78
N ILE A 195 1.73 -32.05 4.47
CA ILE A 195 2.04 -30.68 4.06
C ILE A 195 2.88 -30.73 2.78
N VAL A 196 3.94 -31.52 2.74
CA VAL A 196 4.83 -31.66 1.57
C VAL A 196 4.04 -32.12 0.35
N GLU A 197 3.13 -33.10 0.50
CA GLU A 197 2.26 -33.55 -0.59
C GLU A 197 1.35 -32.42 -1.09
N THR A 198 0.70 -31.68 -0.19
CA THR A 198 -0.20 -30.58 -0.57
C THR A 198 0.56 -29.44 -1.24
N VAL A 199 1.70 -29.02 -0.70
CA VAL A 199 2.51 -27.92 -1.24
C VAL A 199 3.02 -28.25 -2.65
N LYS A 200 3.37 -29.53 -2.94
CA LYS A 200 3.75 -29.94 -4.30
C LYS A 200 2.63 -29.79 -5.35
N LEU A 201 1.37 -29.77 -4.93
CA LEU A 201 0.23 -29.57 -5.81
C LEU A 201 -0.07 -28.08 -6.09
N VAL A 202 0.50 -27.17 -5.30
CA VAL A 202 0.35 -25.73 -5.50
C VAL A 202 1.10 -25.32 -6.76
N ARG A 203 0.38 -24.71 -7.70
CA ARG A 203 0.95 -24.33 -9.01
C ARG A 203 1.77 -23.05 -8.96
N GLY A 204 1.47 -22.16 -8.01
CA GLY A 204 2.14 -20.88 -7.82
C GLY A 204 3.52 -21.04 -7.16
N GLN A 205 4.34 -20.01 -7.29
CA GLN A 205 5.66 -19.96 -6.67
C GLN A 205 5.65 -18.92 -5.53
N LEU A 206 6.16 -19.28 -4.36
CA LEU A 206 6.34 -18.38 -3.22
C LEU A 206 7.82 -18.15 -2.95
N ILE A 207 8.21 -16.88 -2.86
CA ILE A 207 9.52 -16.47 -2.42
C ILE A 207 9.34 -15.61 -1.16
N ILE A 208 9.76 -16.13 -0.01
CA ILE A 208 9.75 -15.38 1.25
C ILE A 208 11.14 -14.81 1.46
N LYS A 209 11.24 -13.50 1.69
CA LYS A 209 12.50 -12.84 1.97
C LYS A 209 12.40 -12.04 3.26
N GLU A 210 13.16 -12.49 4.25
CA GLU A 210 13.30 -11.78 5.53
C GLU A 210 14.32 -10.66 5.41
N TYR A 211 13.98 -9.53 6.04
CA TYR A 211 14.91 -8.44 6.33
C TYR A 211 14.73 -8.01 7.78
N PRO A 212 15.80 -7.77 8.53
CA PRO A 212 15.69 -7.18 9.86
C PRO A 212 14.95 -5.84 9.82
N THR A 213 14.20 -5.55 10.87
CA THR A 213 13.44 -4.28 10.98
C THR A 213 14.34 -3.08 10.71
N LYS A 214 13.88 -2.15 9.86
CA LYS A 214 14.62 -0.94 9.44
C LYS A 214 15.96 -1.18 8.73
N SER A 215 16.24 -2.38 8.27
CA SER A 215 17.45 -2.67 7.47
C SER A 215 17.21 -2.52 5.96
N ALA A 216 15.99 -2.79 5.50
CA ALA A 216 15.59 -2.70 4.10
C ALA A 216 14.81 -1.41 3.81
N SER A 217 15.05 -0.83 2.65
CA SER A 217 14.26 0.27 2.06
C SER A 217 13.48 -0.24 0.83
N THR A 218 12.61 0.57 0.28
CA THR A 218 11.94 0.33 -1.01
C THR A 218 12.94 0.06 -2.14
N ARG A 219 14.09 0.76 -2.13
CA ARG A 219 15.19 0.50 -3.06
C ARG A 219 15.79 -0.90 -2.89
N THR A 220 15.89 -1.41 -1.65
CA THR A 220 16.34 -2.79 -1.39
C THR A 220 15.38 -3.81 -1.98
N ILE A 221 14.07 -3.57 -1.84
CA ILE A 221 13.01 -4.39 -2.46
C ILE A 221 13.17 -4.37 -3.98
N LEU A 222 13.30 -3.20 -4.58
CA LEU A 222 13.47 -3.04 -6.04
C LEU A 222 14.68 -3.83 -6.55
N THR A 223 15.84 -3.67 -5.90
CA THR A 223 17.07 -4.40 -6.27
C THR A 223 16.90 -5.92 -6.16
N HIS A 224 16.13 -6.41 -5.18
CA HIS A 224 15.85 -7.85 -5.07
C HIS A 224 14.92 -8.33 -6.20
N LEU A 225 13.88 -7.56 -6.53
CA LEU A 225 12.99 -7.87 -7.66
C LEU A 225 13.77 -7.90 -8.98
N GLU A 226 14.68 -6.95 -9.21
CA GLU A 226 15.57 -6.95 -10.39
C GLU A 226 16.42 -8.22 -10.48
N LYS A 227 16.98 -8.69 -9.35
CA LYS A 227 17.73 -9.94 -9.29
C LYS A 227 16.86 -11.16 -9.60
N LEU A 228 15.59 -11.17 -9.18
CA LEU A 228 14.66 -12.23 -9.49
C LEU A 228 14.33 -12.22 -11.00
N LYS A 229 14.10 -11.06 -11.59
CA LYS A 229 13.89 -10.88 -13.03
C LYS A 229 15.09 -11.40 -13.83
N GLN A 230 16.32 -11.09 -13.41
CA GLN A 230 17.55 -11.61 -14.03
C GLN A 230 17.68 -13.13 -13.95
N LYS A 231 17.07 -13.77 -12.95
CA LYS A 231 16.98 -15.23 -12.82
C LYS A 231 15.81 -15.84 -13.61
N GLY A 232 15.07 -15.05 -14.38
CA GLY A 232 13.93 -15.50 -15.15
C GLY A 232 12.64 -15.69 -14.31
N VAL A 233 12.60 -15.19 -13.08
CA VAL A 233 11.40 -15.28 -12.23
C VAL A 233 10.45 -14.14 -12.59
N LYS A 234 9.28 -14.49 -13.13
CA LYS A 234 8.20 -13.54 -13.39
C LYS A 234 7.34 -13.40 -12.13
N VAL A 235 7.43 -12.24 -11.49
CA VAL A 235 6.65 -11.93 -10.28
C VAL A 235 5.26 -11.43 -10.67
N ASP A 236 4.20 -11.98 -10.07
CA ASP A 236 2.80 -11.56 -10.30
C ASP A 236 2.25 -10.70 -9.16
N MET A 237 2.77 -10.81 -7.94
CA MET A 237 2.33 -10.04 -6.78
C MET A 237 3.46 -9.88 -5.77
N VAL A 238 3.50 -8.72 -5.11
CA VAL A 238 4.42 -8.44 -4.00
C VAL A 238 3.63 -8.18 -2.72
N ILE A 239 4.12 -8.74 -1.62
CA ILE A 239 3.61 -8.49 -0.27
C ILE A 239 4.75 -7.93 0.57
N VAL A 240 4.47 -6.88 1.36
CA VAL A 240 5.41 -6.27 2.31
C VAL A 240 4.78 -6.25 3.69
N ASP A 241 5.26 -7.07 4.60
CA ASP A 241 4.76 -7.19 5.98
C ASP A 241 5.75 -6.54 6.97
N TYR A 242 5.57 -5.28 7.34
CA TYR A 242 4.67 -4.24 6.81
C TYR A 242 5.46 -2.94 6.53
N ALA A 243 4.88 -2.06 5.72
CA ALA A 243 5.58 -0.90 5.14
C ALA A 243 6.17 0.07 6.19
N ASP A 244 5.53 0.24 7.36
CA ASP A 244 6.00 1.15 8.42
C ASP A 244 7.36 0.69 9.04
N LEU A 245 7.79 -0.55 8.79
CA LEU A 245 9.08 -1.09 9.26
C LEU A 245 10.20 -0.92 8.25
N LEU A 246 9.91 -0.45 7.03
CA LEU A 246 10.94 -0.11 6.06
C LEU A 246 11.73 1.10 6.53
N LYS A 247 13.00 1.12 6.13
CA LYS A 247 13.86 2.28 6.31
C LYS A 247 13.49 3.35 5.29
N PRO A 248 13.22 4.60 5.69
CA PRO A 248 13.00 5.69 4.76
C PRO A 248 14.20 5.88 3.83
N THR A 249 13.94 6.15 2.56
CA THR A 249 14.98 6.32 1.53
C THR A 249 15.76 7.62 1.72
N ALA A 250 15.13 8.67 2.26
CA ALA A 250 15.77 9.94 2.58
C ALA A 250 16.30 9.94 4.03
N SER A 251 17.60 10.13 4.22
CA SER A 251 18.26 10.21 5.52
C SER A 251 18.40 11.67 5.96
N GLY A 252 17.94 12.00 7.18
CA GLY A 252 18.27 13.28 7.83
C GLY A 252 17.14 14.07 8.49
N PHE A 253 16.00 13.49 8.85
CA PHE A 253 14.82 14.25 9.26
C PHE A 253 14.55 14.30 10.77
N LYS A 254 14.07 15.48 11.24
CA LYS A 254 13.53 15.71 12.59
C LYS A 254 12.12 15.09 12.71
N THR A 255 11.62 14.89 13.92
CA THR A 255 10.41 14.10 14.27
C THR A 255 9.12 14.42 13.47
N GLN A 256 8.96 15.68 13.02
CA GLN A 256 7.82 16.09 12.17
C GLN A 256 7.94 15.57 10.72
N GLU A 257 9.15 15.36 10.25
CA GLU A 257 9.50 14.83 8.93
C GLU A 257 9.33 13.31 8.86
N LEU A 258 9.29 12.60 10.00
CA LEU A 258 9.07 11.14 10.05
C LEU A 258 7.69 10.74 9.51
N ARG A 259 6.65 11.56 9.73
CA ARG A 259 5.31 11.30 9.19
C ARG A 259 5.26 11.45 7.68
N HIS A 260 5.92 12.48 7.14
CA HIS A 260 6.05 12.68 5.70
C HIS A 260 6.91 11.57 5.05
N SER A 261 7.97 11.13 5.73
CA SER A 261 8.84 10.06 5.22
C SER A 261 8.13 8.71 5.14
N LEU A 262 7.17 8.43 6.03
CA LEU A 262 6.35 7.23 5.96
C LEU A 262 5.35 7.32 4.77
N GLY A 263 4.77 8.48 4.51
CA GLY A 263 3.94 8.70 3.31
C GLY A 263 4.70 8.37 2.02
N ASN A 264 5.92 8.87 1.92
CA ASN A 264 6.81 8.62 0.79
C ASN A 264 7.09 7.11 0.57
N THR A 265 7.19 6.32 1.66
CA THR A 265 7.37 4.86 1.55
C THR A 265 6.21 4.18 0.81
N TYR A 266 4.97 4.59 1.09
CA TYR A 266 3.79 4.05 0.39
C TYR A 266 3.72 4.54 -1.06
N GLU A 267 4.13 5.79 -1.34
CA GLU A 267 4.25 6.31 -2.70
C GLU A 267 5.31 5.54 -3.50
N GLU A 268 6.46 5.28 -2.88
CA GLU A 268 7.54 4.50 -3.49
C GLU A 268 7.11 3.04 -3.76
N LEU A 269 6.39 2.38 -2.83
CA LEU A 269 5.84 1.05 -3.05
C LEU A 269 4.84 1.04 -4.21
N ARG A 270 3.95 2.05 -4.27
CA ARG A 270 3.03 2.19 -5.40
C ARG A 270 3.78 2.40 -6.71
N GLY A 271 4.83 3.21 -6.69
CA GLY A 271 5.73 3.42 -7.83
C GLY A 271 6.38 2.12 -8.32
N ILE A 272 6.83 1.25 -7.41
CA ILE A 272 7.33 -0.09 -7.75
C ILE A 272 6.23 -0.91 -8.43
N GLY A 273 5.01 -0.95 -7.88
CA GLY A 273 3.88 -1.63 -8.50
C GLY A 273 3.59 -1.15 -9.92
N GLN A 274 3.69 0.17 -10.15
CA GLN A 274 3.51 0.78 -11.47
C GLN A 274 4.63 0.40 -12.45
N ALA A 275 5.89 0.45 -12.01
CA ALA A 275 7.04 0.14 -12.85
C ALA A 275 7.11 -1.35 -13.22
N TRP A 276 6.65 -2.23 -12.33
CA TRP A 276 6.67 -3.68 -12.53
C TRP A 276 5.37 -4.26 -13.06
N ASP A 277 4.34 -3.44 -13.21
CA ASP A 277 3.01 -3.85 -13.70
C ASP A 277 2.38 -4.97 -12.84
N ILE A 278 2.54 -4.90 -11.52
CA ILE A 278 2.08 -5.87 -10.53
C ILE A 278 1.34 -5.21 -9.37
N PRO A 279 0.36 -5.89 -8.72
CA PRO A 279 -0.22 -5.46 -7.46
C PRO A 279 0.77 -5.60 -6.30
N ILE A 280 0.69 -4.64 -5.37
CA ILE A 280 1.44 -4.69 -4.11
C ILE A 280 0.45 -4.65 -2.94
N TRP A 281 0.64 -5.54 -1.97
CA TRP A 281 -0.07 -5.51 -0.71
C TRP A 281 0.87 -5.18 0.44
N THR A 282 0.40 -4.36 1.36
CA THR A 282 1.08 -4.11 2.61
C THR A 282 0.10 -3.95 3.76
N ALA A 283 0.61 -3.78 4.97
CA ALA A 283 -0.20 -3.48 6.13
C ALA A 283 0.25 -2.17 6.80
N SER A 284 -0.64 -1.62 7.61
CA SER A 284 -0.36 -0.51 8.52
C SER A 284 -0.99 -0.77 9.89
N GLN A 285 -0.37 -0.25 10.93
CA GLN A 285 -0.87 -0.39 12.28
C GLN A 285 -1.71 0.83 12.67
N THR A 286 -2.85 0.58 13.34
CA THR A 286 -3.67 1.66 13.91
C THR A 286 -3.08 2.17 15.21
N ASN A 287 -3.50 3.37 15.62
CA ASN A 287 -3.21 3.94 16.93
C ASN A 287 -3.92 3.17 18.05
N ARG A 288 -3.57 3.50 19.30
CA ARG A 288 -4.16 2.89 20.51
C ARG A 288 -5.68 3.04 20.61
N SER A 289 -6.27 4.05 20.00
CA SER A 289 -7.73 4.26 19.94
C SER A 289 -8.48 3.16 19.17
N GLY A 290 -7.82 2.46 18.26
CA GLY A 290 -8.40 1.34 17.50
C GLY A 290 -8.39 -0.01 18.22
N LEU A 291 -7.72 -0.14 19.39
CA LEU A 291 -7.47 -1.44 20.04
C LEU A 291 -8.75 -2.17 20.49
N ASN A 292 -9.84 -1.46 20.78
CA ASN A 292 -11.12 -2.04 21.24
C ASN A 292 -12.31 -1.49 20.46
N ALA A 293 -12.06 -0.86 19.30
CA ALA A 293 -13.14 -0.36 18.46
C ALA A 293 -13.85 -1.54 17.79
N GLU A 294 -15.16 -1.55 17.84
CA GLU A 294 -15.98 -2.54 17.15
C GLU A 294 -15.75 -2.47 15.63
N VAL A 295 -15.67 -1.26 15.09
CA VAL A 295 -15.27 -0.98 13.70
C VAL A 295 -14.22 0.13 13.70
N ILE A 296 -13.16 -0.08 12.95
CA ILE A 296 -12.11 0.91 12.76
C ILE A 296 -12.44 1.72 11.53
N THR A 297 -13.09 2.87 11.74
CA THR A 297 -13.47 3.80 10.67
C THR A 297 -12.28 4.68 10.24
N MET A 298 -12.47 5.47 9.18
CA MET A 298 -11.49 6.44 8.66
C MET A 298 -10.97 7.41 9.73
N GLU A 299 -11.81 7.83 10.67
CA GLU A 299 -11.44 8.75 11.77
C GLU A 299 -10.47 8.10 12.76
N ALA A 300 -10.67 6.82 13.07
CA ALA A 300 -9.78 6.06 13.95
C ALA A 300 -8.41 5.74 13.31
N ILE A 301 -8.33 5.84 11.98
CA ILE A 301 -7.11 5.60 11.19
C ILE A 301 -6.36 6.91 10.88
N SER A 302 -6.79 8.07 11.39
CA SER A 302 -6.36 9.39 10.90
C SER A 302 -4.84 9.56 10.72
N GLU A 303 -4.01 9.00 11.59
CA GLU A 303 -2.55 8.99 11.41
C GLU A 303 -2.06 7.93 10.42
N ALA A 304 -2.72 6.75 10.34
CA ALA A 304 -2.42 5.73 9.35
C ALA A 304 -2.98 6.11 7.96
N PHE A 305 -4.11 6.82 7.92
CA PHE A 305 -4.78 7.22 6.68
C PHE A 305 -3.94 8.18 5.84
N SER A 306 -3.29 9.16 6.46
CA SER A 306 -2.40 10.07 5.72
C SER A 306 -1.26 9.35 5.00
N LYS A 307 -0.75 8.25 5.58
CA LYS A 307 0.27 7.40 4.96
C LYS A 307 -0.31 6.57 3.82
N CYS A 308 -1.51 6.01 4.02
CA CYS A 308 -2.16 5.11 3.09
C CYS A 308 -2.96 5.81 1.98
N PHE A 309 -2.98 7.17 1.99
CA PHE A 309 -3.82 7.95 1.07
C PHE A 309 -3.55 7.65 -0.42
N VAL A 310 -2.33 7.29 -0.75
CA VAL A 310 -1.93 6.91 -2.13
C VAL A 310 -2.42 5.53 -2.54
N ALA A 311 -2.84 4.68 -1.59
CA ALA A 311 -3.33 3.34 -1.87
C ALA A 311 -4.61 3.37 -2.72
N ASP A 312 -4.79 2.34 -3.54
CA ASP A 312 -5.94 2.16 -4.40
C ASP A 312 -7.08 1.43 -3.66
N PHE A 313 -6.73 0.55 -2.72
CA PHE A 313 -7.65 -0.15 -1.84
C PHE A 313 -7.16 -0.12 -0.39
N ILE A 314 -8.05 0.18 0.56
CA ILE A 314 -7.76 0.16 1.99
C ILE A 314 -8.89 -0.58 2.70
N CYS A 315 -8.56 -1.63 3.42
CA CYS A 315 -9.49 -2.26 4.34
C CYS A 315 -8.95 -2.25 5.78
N THR A 316 -9.85 -2.21 6.75
CA THR A 316 -9.50 -2.34 8.16
C THR A 316 -10.02 -3.65 8.71
N ILE A 317 -9.27 -4.27 9.62
CA ILE A 317 -9.71 -5.47 10.35
C ILE A 317 -9.79 -5.13 11.83
N SER A 318 -10.96 -5.34 12.43
CA SER A 318 -11.22 -5.12 13.86
C SER A 318 -11.70 -6.41 14.54
N ARG A 319 -11.28 -6.58 15.78
CA ARG A 319 -11.68 -7.70 16.65
C ARG A 319 -11.75 -7.22 18.09
N THR A 320 -12.91 -7.33 18.71
CA THR A 320 -13.05 -7.14 20.15
C THR A 320 -12.51 -8.35 20.93
N ILE A 321 -12.44 -8.26 22.25
CA ILE A 321 -12.03 -9.41 23.10
C ILE A 321 -13.01 -10.57 22.93
N GLU A 322 -14.31 -10.29 22.83
CA GLU A 322 -15.36 -11.27 22.63
C GLU A 322 -15.24 -11.93 21.25
N ASP A 323 -14.99 -11.15 20.19
CA ASP A 323 -14.78 -11.65 18.84
C ASP A 323 -13.62 -12.64 18.77
N LYS A 324 -12.53 -12.37 19.50
CA LYS A 324 -11.37 -13.29 19.57
C LYS A 324 -11.74 -14.64 20.13
N GLY A 325 -12.61 -14.69 21.16
CA GLY A 325 -13.11 -15.94 21.74
C GLY A 325 -14.02 -16.72 20.81
N GLN A 326 -14.70 -16.06 19.86
CA GLN A 326 -15.64 -16.65 18.93
C GLN A 326 -15.09 -16.83 17.50
N ASN A 327 -13.80 -16.57 17.29
CA ASN A 327 -13.18 -16.56 15.96
C ASN A 327 -13.88 -15.60 14.95
N LYS A 328 -14.43 -14.51 15.44
CA LYS A 328 -15.10 -13.48 14.65
C LYS A 328 -14.23 -12.24 14.50
N GLY A 329 -14.64 -11.36 13.59
CA GLY A 329 -14.09 -10.03 13.38
C GLY A 329 -14.94 -9.27 12.40
N ARG A 330 -14.50 -8.09 12.03
CA ARG A 330 -15.15 -7.24 11.03
C ARG A 330 -14.11 -6.64 10.10
N MET A 331 -14.45 -6.56 8.82
CA MET A 331 -13.69 -5.83 7.83
C MET A 331 -14.50 -4.60 7.41
N PHE A 332 -13.86 -3.44 7.42
CA PHE A 332 -14.42 -2.22 6.86
C PHE A 332 -13.61 -1.79 5.65
N VAL A 333 -14.28 -1.60 4.52
CA VAL A 333 -13.65 -1.09 3.29
C VAL A 333 -13.59 0.42 3.39
N ALA A 334 -12.41 0.93 3.76
CA ALA A 334 -12.21 2.35 4.00
C ALA A 334 -11.98 3.15 2.70
N LYS A 335 -11.48 2.50 1.65
CA LYS A 335 -11.25 3.09 0.32
C LYS A 335 -11.25 2.01 -0.75
N ASN A 336 -11.94 2.28 -1.86
CA ASN A 336 -11.89 1.47 -3.06
C ASN A 336 -11.97 2.37 -4.29
N ARG A 337 -10.84 2.54 -5.02
CA ARG A 337 -10.83 3.37 -6.23
C ARG A 337 -11.61 2.77 -7.40
N ASN A 338 -11.81 1.46 -7.38
CA ASN A 338 -12.40 0.72 -8.49
C ASN A 338 -13.87 0.36 -8.26
N GLY A 339 -14.45 0.73 -7.11
CA GLY A 339 -15.82 0.35 -6.79
C GLY A 339 -16.32 1.02 -5.52
N ILE A 340 -17.25 0.36 -4.85
CA ILE A 340 -17.92 0.86 -3.65
C ILE A 340 -16.98 0.76 -2.45
N ASP A 341 -16.97 1.76 -1.60
CA ASP A 341 -16.34 1.77 -0.28
C ASP A 341 -17.35 2.06 0.83
N GLY A 342 -16.89 2.10 2.07
CA GLY A 342 -17.75 2.38 3.22
C GLY A 342 -18.55 1.18 3.72
N ILE A 343 -18.32 -0.02 3.23
CA ILE A 343 -19.06 -1.23 3.59
C ILE A 343 -18.36 -1.95 4.74
N ILE A 344 -19.16 -2.49 5.68
CA ILE A 344 -18.71 -3.32 6.78
C ILE A 344 -19.12 -4.77 6.48
N TYR A 345 -18.13 -5.66 6.52
CA TYR A 345 -18.34 -7.10 6.33
C TYR A 345 -18.03 -7.85 7.64
N PRO A 346 -18.92 -8.75 8.08
CA PRO A 346 -18.58 -9.73 9.11
C PRO A 346 -17.44 -10.63 8.63
N MET A 347 -16.59 -11.08 9.56
CA MET A 347 -15.50 -12.01 9.26
C MET A 347 -15.47 -13.19 10.21
N GLU A 348 -15.08 -14.34 9.67
CA GLU A 348 -14.57 -15.46 10.43
C GLU A 348 -13.05 -15.42 10.41
N ILE A 349 -12.42 -15.43 11.59
CA ILE A 349 -10.96 -15.30 11.73
C ILE A 349 -10.45 -16.41 12.64
N ASN A 350 -10.03 -17.52 12.05
CA ASN A 350 -9.39 -18.62 12.78
C ASN A 350 -7.87 -18.45 12.73
N THR A 351 -7.30 -17.95 13.82
CA THR A 351 -5.86 -17.69 13.92
C THR A 351 -5.03 -18.95 14.03
N ALA A 352 -5.59 -20.07 14.50
CA ALA A 352 -4.88 -21.34 14.60
C ALA A 352 -4.59 -21.95 13.21
N LYS A 353 -5.48 -21.71 12.25
CA LYS A 353 -5.39 -22.20 10.87
C LYS A 353 -5.01 -21.12 9.85
N VAL A 354 -4.75 -19.90 10.30
CA VAL A 354 -4.52 -18.73 9.42
C VAL A 354 -5.62 -18.60 8.37
N HIS A 355 -6.85 -18.91 8.76
CA HIS A 355 -8.01 -18.88 7.88
C HIS A 355 -8.84 -17.62 8.16
N LEU A 356 -9.00 -16.79 7.14
CA LEU A 356 -9.79 -15.57 7.18
C LEU A 356 -10.85 -15.62 6.08
N ARG A 357 -12.10 -15.52 6.47
CA ARG A 357 -13.23 -15.49 5.54
C ARG A 357 -14.02 -14.21 5.75
N VAL A 358 -14.31 -13.51 4.68
CA VAL A 358 -15.26 -12.41 4.66
C VAL A 358 -16.64 -12.99 4.38
N LEU A 359 -17.64 -12.52 5.07
CA LEU A 359 -19.03 -12.97 4.93
C LEU A 359 -19.86 -11.86 4.27
N PRO A 360 -20.96 -12.20 3.61
CA PRO A 360 -21.87 -11.20 3.06
C PRO A 360 -22.28 -10.17 4.13
N PRO A 361 -22.47 -8.91 3.76
CA PRO A 361 -22.88 -7.88 4.72
C PRO A 361 -24.30 -8.17 5.22
N ASP A 362 -24.51 -8.03 6.53
CA ASP A 362 -25.87 -8.12 7.10
C ASP A 362 -26.71 -6.93 6.60
N GLU A 363 -28.03 -7.13 6.42
CA GLU A 363 -28.98 -6.08 5.95
C GLU A 363 -28.96 -4.80 6.83
N HIS A 364 -28.40 -4.88 8.04
CA HIS A 364 -28.27 -3.77 9.00
C HIS A 364 -26.84 -3.23 9.14
N SER A 365 -25.89 -3.66 8.32
CA SER A 365 -24.47 -3.25 8.40
C SER A 365 -24.15 -1.96 7.63
N THR A 366 -25.11 -1.04 7.51
CA THR A 366 -24.87 0.31 7.02
C THR A 366 -24.11 1.12 8.08
N ILE A 367 -23.18 1.99 7.64
CA ILE A 367 -22.38 2.86 8.48
C ILE A 367 -23.24 3.61 9.50
N ASP A 368 -24.43 4.08 9.12
CA ASP A 368 -25.33 4.82 9.98
C ASP A 368 -25.81 4.01 11.20
N SER A 369 -26.06 2.70 11.04
CA SER A 369 -26.49 1.84 12.15
C SER A 369 -25.37 1.54 13.14
N VAL A 370 -24.14 1.38 12.65
CA VAL A 370 -22.95 1.13 13.50
C VAL A 370 -22.48 2.40 14.18
N VAL A 371 -22.48 3.54 13.47
CA VAL A 371 -22.13 4.85 14.04
C VAL A 371 -23.16 5.29 15.08
N MET A 372 -24.45 5.02 14.86
CA MET A 372 -25.50 5.28 15.87
C MET A 372 -25.34 4.40 17.10
N LYS A 373 -25.08 3.08 16.95
CA LYS A 373 -24.80 2.20 18.09
C LYS A 373 -23.57 2.64 18.87
N THR A 374 -22.46 2.89 18.18
CA THR A 374 -21.20 3.33 18.82
C THR A 374 -21.38 4.65 19.55
N LYS A 375 -22.16 5.58 18.99
CA LYS A 375 -22.46 6.86 19.61
C LYS A 375 -23.38 6.72 20.84
N GLN A 376 -24.37 5.83 20.78
CA GLN A 376 -25.24 5.52 21.91
C GLN A 376 -24.47 4.84 23.05
N GLU A 377 -23.59 3.89 22.74
CA GLU A 377 -22.75 3.21 23.73
C GLU A 377 -21.71 4.15 24.36
N GLN A 378 -21.12 5.04 23.57
CA GLN A 378 -20.24 6.10 24.09
C GLN A 378 -20.99 7.08 24.99
N ASP A 379 -22.19 7.50 24.60
CA ASP A 379 -23.04 8.36 25.41
C ASP A 379 -23.51 7.66 26.71
N GLU A 380 -23.84 6.38 26.65
CA GLU A 380 -24.18 5.59 27.85
C GLU A 380 -22.96 5.41 28.77
N HIS A 381 -21.79 5.12 28.22
CA HIS A 381 -20.54 5.03 28.98
C HIS A 381 -20.16 6.37 29.63
N LEU A 382 -20.29 7.46 28.90
CA LEU A 382 -20.11 8.80 29.44
C LEU A 382 -21.14 9.14 30.52
N ARG A 383 -22.40 8.76 30.33
CA ARG A 383 -23.46 8.91 31.34
C ARG A 383 -23.20 8.08 32.61
N GLN A 384 -22.69 6.87 32.45
CA GLN A 384 -22.31 6.00 33.60
C GLN A 384 -21.08 6.57 34.33
N LYS A 385 -20.06 7.01 33.61
CA LYS A 385 -18.90 7.70 34.19
C LYS A 385 -19.33 8.99 34.96
N TYR A 386 -20.22 9.74 34.35
CA TYR A 386 -20.74 10.97 35.00
C TYR A 386 -21.57 10.66 36.22
N LYS A 387 -22.42 9.61 36.22
CA LYS A 387 -23.15 9.13 37.40
C LYS A 387 -22.20 8.66 38.50
N LYS A 388 -21.16 7.89 38.19
CA LYS A 388 -20.13 7.45 39.15
C LYS A 388 -19.40 8.66 39.75
N PHE A 389 -18.95 9.59 38.91
CA PHE A 389 -18.27 10.79 39.34
C PHE A 389 -19.16 11.67 40.24
N LYS A 390 -20.45 11.78 39.90
CA LYS A 390 -21.43 12.52 40.74
C LYS A 390 -21.71 11.83 42.05
N ALA A 391 -21.76 10.48 42.06
CA ALA A 391 -21.92 9.70 43.28
C ALA A 391 -20.68 9.79 44.20
N GLU A 392 -19.47 9.70 43.66
CA GLU A 392 -18.21 9.87 44.39
C GLU A 392 -18.05 11.29 44.93
N ARG A 393 -18.53 12.30 44.20
CA ARG A 393 -18.49 13.69 44.62
C ARG A 393 -19.53 13.97 45.72
N SER A 394 -20.73 13.37 45.65
CA SER A 394 -21.72 13.47 46.75
C SER A 394 -21.27 12.69 47.99
N ALA A 395 -20.65 11.53 47.84
CA ALA A 395 -20.09 10.78 48.96
C ALA A 395 -18.92 11.53 49.66
N LYS A 396 -18.06 12.20 48.89
CA LYS A 396 -17.02 13.10 49.44
C LYS A 396 -17.58 14.37 50.10
N ALA A 397 -18.66 14.91 49.57
CA ALA A 397 -19.35 16.06 50.16
C ALA A 397 -19.98 15.71 51.50
N THR A 398 -20.60 14.52 51.61
CA THR A 398 -21.19 14.01 52.84
C THR A 398 -20.13 13.72 53.93
N GLN A 399 -18.91 13.28 53.56
CA GLN A 399 -17.79 13.15 54.49
C GLN A 399 -17.21 14.48 54.96
N ALA A 400 -17.26 15.52 54.12
CA ALA A 400 -16.79 16.87 54.50
C ALA A 400 -17.81 17.64 55.38
N GLU A 401 -19.07 17.16 55.45
CA GLU A 401 -20.13 17.75 56.28
C GLU A 401 -19.95 17.55 57.79
N ASN A 402 -19.00 16.73 58.21
CA ASN A 402 -18.76 16.46 59.63
C ASN A 402 -17.68 17.32 60.33
N THR A 403 -17.15 18.35 59.67
CA THR A 403 -16.23 19.33 60.33
C THR A 403 -16.70 20.77 60.12
N ASN A 404 -16.97 21.47 61.23
CA ASN A 404 -17.91 22.60 61.30
C ASN A 404 -17.45 24.02 60.90
N GLU A 405 -16.26 24.31 60.43
CA GLU A 405 -15.88 25.72 60.13
C GLU A 405 -15.35 25.98 58.70
N THR A 406 -15.00 24.97 57.95
CA THR A 406 -14.55 25.15 56.55
C THR A 406 -15.72 25.12 55.55
N LYS A 407 -16.90 24.83 56.01
CA LYS A 407 -18.13 24.59 55.23
C LYS A 407 -18.63 25.74 54.36
N ARG A 408 -18.56 26.96 54.91
CA ARG A 408 -19.16 28.13 54.19
C ARG A 408 -18.28 28.67 53.06
N ALA A 409 -16.97 28.57 53.17
CA ALA A 409 -16.06 29.05 52.14
C ALA A 409 -15.96 28.10 50.93
N ILE A 410 -16.06 26.77 51.20
CA ILE A 410 -16.02 25.74 50.14
C ILE A 410 -17.32 25.71 49.31
N ALA A 411 -18.50 25.84 49.98
CA ALA A 411 -19.81 25.85 49.30
C ALA A 411 -20.01 27.08 48.39
N ILE A 412 -19.39 28.21 48.69
CA ILE A 412 -19.46 29.40 47.83
C ILE A 412 -18.54 29.31 46.63
N ARG A 413 -17.37 28.65 46.76
CA ARG A 413 -16.45 28.41 45.65
C ARG A 413 -16.99 27.35 44.67
N GLU A 414 -17.57 26.26 45.17
CA GLU A 414 -18.14 25.20 44.35
C GLU A 414 -19.32 25.65 43.48
N LYS A 415 -20.21 26.50 44.01
CA LYS A 415 -21.30 27.10 43.24
C LYS A 415 -20.83 28.07 42.14
N ALA A 416 -19.69 28.71 42.34
CA ALA A 416 -19.11 29.60 41.33
C ALA A 416 -18.41 28.83 40.21
N ASP A 417 -17.75 27.71 40.55
CA ASP A 417 -17.05 26.86 39.59
C ASP A 417 -18.00 25.98 38.74
N ASP A 418 -19.11 25.49 39.33
CA ASP A 418 -20.14 24.74 38.61
C ASP A 418 -20.87 25.60 37.56
N LYS A 419 -21.19 26.85 37.92
CA LYS A 419 -21.78 27.80 36.96
C LYS A 419 -20.84 28.19 35.83
N ARG A 420 -19.53 28.17 36.03
CA ARG A 420 -18.57 28.44 34.98
C ARG A 420 -18.42 27.21 34.03
N LYS A 421 -18.33 26.02 34.59
CA LYS A 421 -18.18 24.77 33.80
C LYS A 421 -19.41 24.45 32.97
N ASP A 422 -20.62 24.62 33.51
CA ASP A 422 -21.87 24.43 32.77
C ASP A 422 -22.01 25.43 31.60
N ASN A 423 -21.56 26.65 31.78
CA ASN A 423 -21.58 27.67 30.72
C ASN A 423 -20.54 27.41 29.61
N GLU A 424 -19.38 26.88 29.98
CA GLU A 424 -18.34 26.50 28.98
C GLU A 424 -18.72 25.24 28.23
N GLN A 425 -19.30 24.23 28.89
CA GLN A 425 -19.76 23.01 28.22
C GLN A 425 -20.97 23.25 27.30
N GLN A 426 -21.92 24.10 27.72
CA GLN A 426 -23.02 24.50 26.83
C GLN A 426 -22.58 25.34 25.63
N LYS A 427 -21.56 26.18 25.78
CA LYS A 427 -20.98 26.94 24.69
C LYS A 427 -20.23 26.00 23.69
N SER A 428 -19.41 25.08 24.22
CA SER A 428 -18.68 24.10 23.39
C SER A 428 -19.64 23.16 22.65
N PHE A 429 -20.68 22.67 23.30
CA PHE A 429 -21.70 21.80 22.68
C PHE A 429 -22.51 22.55 21.61
N LYS A 430 -22.92 23.80 21.86
CA LYS A 430 -23.61 24.63 20.86
C LYS A 430 -22.72 24.98 19.66
N GLN A 431 -21.40 25.16 19.89
CA GLN A 431 -20.46 25.43 18.81
C GLN A 431 -20.23 24.19 17.95
N GLY A 432 -20.05 23.01 18.57
CA GLY A 432 -19.90 21.75 17.84
C GLY A 432 -21.11 21.38 16.99
N LEU A 433 -22.33 21.69 17.48
CA LEU A 433 -23.56 21.49 16.70
C LEU A 433 -23.70 22.47 15.51
N LYS A 434 -23.20 23.70 15.66
CA LYS A 434 -23.15 24.68 14.57
C LYS A 434 -22.20 24.26 13.47
N ASP A 435 -21.02 23.79 13.85
CA ASP A 435 -19.98 23.35 12.91
C ASP A 435 -20.41 22.08 12.16
N LEU A 436 -21.12 21.16 12.83
CA LEU A 436 -21.71 19.96 12.19
C LEU A 436 -22.84 20.31 11.20
N ARG A 437 -23.70 21.27 11.57
CA ARG A 437 -24.74 21.76 10.64
C ARG A 437 -24.14 22.44 9.41
N GLN A 438 -23.12 23.27 9.58
CA GLN A 438 -22.44 23.92 8.45
C GLN A 438 -21.72 22.93 7.53
N LYS A 439 -21.20 21.80 8.05
CA LYS A 439 -20.64 20.72 7.22
C LYS A 439 -21.71 19.98 6.44
N LEU A 440 -22.83 19.65 7.07
CA LEU A 440 -23.97 18.98 6.41
C LEU A 440 -24.65 19.86 5.35
N ASP A 441 -24.73 21.17 5.58
CA ASP A 441 -25.32 22.09 4.61
C ASP A 441 -24.38 22.34 3.40
N LYS A 442 -23.05 22.24 3.61
CA LYS A 442 -22.07 22.28 2.50
C LYS A 442 -22.06 21.00 1.65
N GLU A 443 -22.28 19.83 2.24
CA GLU A 443 -22.40 18.58 1.48
C GLU A 443 -23.71 18.47 0.68
N LYS A 444 -24.80 19.10 1.16
CA LYS A 444 -26.07 19.18 0.43
C LYS A 444 -26.10 20.23 -0.68
N ALA A 445 -25.11 21.13 -0.75
CA ALA A 445 -25.01 22.15 -1.80
C ALA A 445 -24.12 21.73 -2.99
N VAL A 446 -23.52 20.54 -2.94
CA VAL A 446 -22.61 20.00 -3.96
C VAL A 446 -23.19 18.73 -4.62
N SER A 447 -24.36 18.29 -4.17
CA SER A 447 -25.21 17.30 -4.86
C SER A 447 -26.44 17.99 -5.47
#